data_25ec343689a3df4a3e32e0fda8ee825f
#
_entry.id   25ec343689a3df4a3e32e0fda8ee825f
#
_cell.length_a   1.000
_cell.length_b   1.000
_cell.length_c   1.000
_cell.angle_alpha   90.00
_cell.angle_beta   90.00
_cell.angle_gamma   90.00
#
_symmetry.space_group_name_H-M   'P 1'
#
loop_
_entity.id
_entity.type
_entity.pdbx_description
1 polymer ?
#
loop_
_entity_poly.entity_id
_entity_poly.type
_entity_poly.pdbx_seq_one_letter_code
_entity_poly.pdbx_strand_id
1 'polypeptide(L)'
;MKLIQISSKHYKFLYDLLSERKQFENISHKKLPSYNNHIKFIKSKPYSKWLLIECKEKIIGSVYLSKNNEIAIWIKKGIKDYKMKIRKKVLEEIITKFTRKRYFANINPRNKKIINFYKKNGFKLFYSTFQLEGKKDENLKSDDKRKIEFYKKNGYRIAQHVYMFEKNL
;
A
#
# COMPACT_ATOMS: atom_id res chain seq x y z
N MET A 1 -6.63 -19.66 -8.49
CA MET A 1 -5.77 -18.51 -8.15
C MET A 1 -4.58 -19.05 -7.40
N LYS A 2 -3.37 -18.57 -7.73
CA LYS A 2 -2.11 -18.96 -7.08
C LYS A 2 -1.30 -17.70 -6.76
N LEU A 3 -0.51 -17.75 -5.71
CA LEU A 3 0.52 -16.74 -5.41
C LEU A 3 1.87 -17.30 -5.85
N ILE A 4 2.52 -16.64 -6.80
CA ILE A 4 3.78 -17.09 -7.40
C ILE A 4 4.92 -16.13 -7.12
N GLN A 5 6.16 -16.65 -7.14
CA GLN A 5 7.36 -15.88 -6.89
C GLN A 5 7.67 -14.92 -8.06
N ILE A 6 8.24 -13.77 -7.73
CA ILE A 6 8.74 -12.83 -8.73
C ILE A 6 10.07 -13.35 -9.29
N SER A 7 10.20 -13.27 -10.61
CA SER A 7 11.45 -13.47 -11.34
C SER A 7 11.69 -12.32 -12.32
N SER A 8 12.83 -12.27 -12.97
CA SER A 8 13.20 -11.19 -13.90
C SER A 8 12.20 -10.98 -15.03
N LYS A 9 11.55 -12.04 -15.54
CA LYS A 9 10.49 -11.96 -16.57
C LYS A 9 9.26 -11.16 -16.14
N HIS A 10 9.10 -10.91 -14.83
CA HIS A 10 7.95 -10.21 -14.28
C HIS A 10 8.18 -8.72 -14.00
N TYR A 11 9.41 -8.22 -14.19
CA TYR A 11 9.75 -6.84 -13.83
C TYR A 11 8.94 -5.81 -14.63
N LYS A 12 8.75 -6.09 -15.94
CA LYS A 12 7.91 -5.23 -16.79
C LYS A 12 6.48 -5.18 -16.29
N PHE A 13 5.89 -6.35 -15.99
CA PHE A 13 4.53 -6.42 -15.43
C PHE A 13 4.38 -5.61 -14.14
N LEU A 14 5.34 -5.71 -13.22
CA LEU A 14 5.31 -4.96 -11.95
C LEU A 14 5.42 -3.45 -12.16
N TYR A 15 6.23 -3.04 -13.13
CA TYR A 15 6.34 -1.63 -13.50
C TYR A 15 5.05 -1.09 -14.12
N ASP A 16 4.45 -1.84 -15.04
CA ASP A 16 3.19 -1.47 -15.65
C ASP A 16 2.06 -1.40 -14.61
N LEU A 17 2.03 -2.37 -13.69
CA LEU A 17 1.09 -2.36 -12.56
C LEU A 17 1.28 -1.14 -11.65
N LEU A 18 2.51 -0.69 -11.44
CA LEU A 18 2.83 0.53 -10.70
C LEU A 18 2.34 1.77 -11.46
N SER A 19 2.57 1.84 -12.77
CA SER A 19 2.17 2.97 -13.63
C SER A 19 0.64 3.15 -13.73
N GLU A 20 -0.11 2.07 -13.57
CA GLU A 20 -1.58 2.12 -13.54
C GLU A 20 -2.17 2.82 -12.32
N ARG A 21 -1.38 3.04 -11.25
CA ARG A 21 -1.88 3.64 -10.01
C ARG A 21 -2.20 5.11 -10.21
N LYS A 22 -3.30 5.56 -9.62
CA LYS A 22 -3.59 6.99 -9.53
C LYS A 22 -2.66 7.65 -8.53
N GLN A 23 -2.37 8.93 -8.71
CA GLN A 23 -1.45 9.67 -7.83
C GLN A 23 -1.81 9.56 -6.34
N PHE A 24 -3.10 9.59 -5.99
CA PHE A 24 -3.56 9.46 -4.60
C PHE A 24 -3.45 8.02 -4.04
N GLU A 25 -3.25 7.02 -4.90
CA GLU A 25 -3.04 5.62 -4.48
C GLU A 25 -1.57 5.36 -4.11
N ASN A 26 -0.66 6.26 -4.49
CA ASN A 26 0.74 6.19 -4.14
C ASN A 26 0.98 6.93 -2.81
N ILE A 27 1.31 6.18 -1.76
CA ILE A 27 1.59 6.75 -0.44
C ILE A 27 3.03 7.26 -0.35
N SER A 28 3.97 6.53 -0.93
CA SER A 28 5.42 6.78 -0.79
C SER A 28 6.07 7.53 -1.96
N HIS A 29 5.40 7.66 -3.12
CA HIS A 29 5.98 8.29 -4.31
C HIS A 29 5.02 9.25 -4.96
N LYS A 30 5.41 10.54 -5.07
CA LYS A 30 4.66 11.56 -5.81
C LYS A 30 4.79 11.39 -7.33
N LYS A 31 5.89 10.80 -7.81
CA LYS A 31 6.17 10.57 -9.24
C LYS A 31 6.50 9.10 -9.50
N LEU A 32 6.13 8.60 -10.68
CA LEU A 32 6.52 7.27 -11.13
C LEU A 32 8.06 7.23 -11.28
N PRO A 33 8.77 6.27 -10.63
CA PRO A 33 10.20 6.11 -10.82
C PRO A 33 10.53 5.66 -12.26
N SER A 34 11.77 5.84 -12.71
CA SER A 34 12.21 5.23 -13.96
C SER A 34 12.17 3.70 -13.86
N TYR A 35 12.04 3.02 -15.01
CA TYR A 35 12.04 1.57 -15.06
C TYR A 35 13.29 0.95 -14.41
N ASN A 36 14.46 1.51 -14.67
CA ASN A 36 15.73 1.04 -14.09
C ASN A 36 15.75 1.19 -12.55
N ASN A 37 15.23 2.29 -12.02
CA ASN A 37 15.12 2.48 -10.57
C ASN A 37 14.14 1.49 -9.96
N HIS A 38 13.04 1.19 -10.65
CA HIS A 38 12.10 0.18 -10.20
C HIS A 38 12.71 -1.23 -10.18
N ILE A 39 13.51 -1.59 -11.19
CA ILE A 39 14.26 -2.86 -11.18
C ILE A 39 15.24 -2.93 -9.99
N LYS A 40 16.00 -1.85 -9.75
CA LYS A 40 16.90 -1.78 -8.58
C LYS A 40 16.13 -1.99 -7.28
N PHE A 41 14.96 -1.36 -7.14
CA PHE A 41 14.08 -1.52 -6.00
C PHE A 41 13.59 -2.98 -5.84
N ILE A 42 13.17 -3.65 -6.93
CA ILE A 42 12.75 -5.07 -6.85
C ILE A 42 13.94 -5.93 -6.39
N LYS A 43 15.12 -5.73 -6.98
CA LYS A 43 16.33 -6.49 -6.67
C LYS A 43 16.80 -6.30 -5.21
N SER A 44 16.52 -5.17 -4.58
CA SER A 44 16.86 -4.91 -3.18
C SER A 44 16.00 -5.70 -2.17
N LYS A 45 15.00 -6.47 -2.65
CA LYS A 45 14.08 -7.27 -1.82
C LYS A 45 13.48 -6.47 -0.65
N PRO A 46 12.77 -5.35 -0.93
CA PRO A 46 12.35 -4.38 0.10
C PRO A 46 11.31 -4.95 1.05
N TYR A 47 10.58 -5.98 0.62
CA TYR A 47 9.51 -6.59 1.38
C TYR A 47 9.89 -7.97 1.94
N SER A 48 9.27 -8.36 3.05
CA SER A 48 9.39 -9.70 3.62
C SER A 48 8.88 -10.75 2.63
N LYS A 49 7.76 -10.47 1.99
CA LYS A 49 7.20 -11.27 0.88
C LYS A 49 6.68 -10.33 -0.20
N TRP A 50 6.98 -10.64 -1.46
CA TRP A 50 6.41 -9.97 -2.62
C TRP A 50 6.08 -11.02 -3.67
N LEU A 51 4.79 -11.20 -3.94
CA LEU A 51 4.27 -12.27 -4.77
C LEU A 51 3.37 -11.70 -5.87
N LEU A 52 3.29 -12.44 -6.97
CA LEU A 52 2.35 -12.16 -8.05
C LEU A 52 1.07 -12.98 -7.82
N ILE A 53 -0.04 -12.40 -8.27
CA ILE A 53 -1.36 -13.03 -8.23
C ILE A 53 -1.64 -13.58 -9.62
N GLU A 54 -1.68 -14.91 -9.73
CA GLU A 54 -2.02 -15.62 -10.96
C GLU A 54 -3.45 -16.15 -10.87
N CYS A 55 -4.23 -15.95 -11.93
CA CYS A 55 -5.57 -16.49 -12.09
C CYS A 55 -5.76 -17.00 -13.53
N LYS A 56 -6.13 -18.28 -13.69
CA LYS A 56 -6.29 -18.91 -15.02
C LYS A 56 -5.05 -18.66 -15.91
N GLU A 57 -3.86 -18.97 -15.37
CA GLU A 57 -2.55 -18.84 -16.04
C GLU A 57 -2.14 -17.42 -16.45
N LYS A 58 -2.92 -16.41 -16.03
CA LYS A 58 -2.62 -15.00 -16.29
C LYS A 58 -2.25 -14.29 -15.00
N ILE A 59 -1.18 -13.48 -15.04
CA ILE A 59 -0.79 -12.62 -13.94
C ILE A 59 -1.72 -11.42 -13.94
N ILE A 60 -2.46 -11.23 -12.85
CA ILE A 60 -3.49 -10.21 -12.71
C ILE A 60 -3.19 -9.15 -11.65
N GLY A 61 -2.09 -9.31 -10.90
CA GLY A 61 -1.76 -8.38 -9.83
C GLY A 61 -0.55 -8.80 -9.03
N SER A 62 -0.32 -8.10 -7.94
CA SER A 62 0.71 -8.42 -6.95
C SER A 62 0.23 -8.15 -5.53
N VAL A 63 0.87 -8.82 -4.58
CA VAL A 63 0.68 -8.60 -3.14
C VAL A 63 2.05 -8.55 -2.47
N TYR A 64 2.23 -7.64 -1.52
CA TYR A 64 3.39 -7.69 -0.64
C TYR A 64 2.99 -7.71 0.83
N LEU A 65 3.88 -8.30 1.62
CA LEU A 65 3.94 -8.20 3.07
C LEU A 65 5.27 -7.54 3.43
N SER A 66 5.23 -6.35 4.02
CA SER A 66 6.44 -5.64 4.43
C SER A 66 7.08 -6.27 5.67
N LYS A 67 8.30 -5.83 6.02
CA LYS A 67 8.97 -6.20 7.27
C LYS A 67 8.18 -5.71 8.50
N ASN A 68 7.43 -4.62 8.37
CA ASN A 68 6.57 -4.04 9.40
C ASN A 68 5.12 -4.55 9.33
N ASN A 69 4.90 -5.72 8.72
CA ASN A 69 3.61 -6.40 8.61
C ASN A 69 2.53 -5.64 7.82
N GLU A 70 2.90 -4.69 6.98
CA GLU A 70 1.98 -4.03 6.07
C GLU A 70 1.64 -4.93 4.89
N ILE A 71 0.35 -5.10 4.60
CA ILE A 71 -0.15 -5.80 3.42
C ILE A 71 -0.68 -4.78 2.41
N ALA A 72 -0.23 -4.87 1.16
CA ALA A 72 -0.86 -4.17 0.05
C ALA A 72 -1.11 -5.10 -1.14
N ILE A 73 -2.32 -5.03 -1.68
CA ILE A 73 -2.80 -5.88 -2.78
C ILE A 73 -3.15 -4.99 -3.97
N TRP A 74 -2.48 -5.23 -5.09
CA TRP A 74 -2.68 -4.50 -6.33
C TRP A 74 -3.20 -5.43 -7.41
N ILE A 75 -4.33 -5.08 -8.02
CA ILE A 75 -4.95 -5.81 -9.13
C ILE A 75 -4.92 -4.90 -10.36
N LYS A 76 -4.50 -5.45 -11.50
CA LYS A 76 -4.43 -4.78 -12.79
C LYS A 76 -5.78 -4.15 -13.16
N LYS A 77 -5.77 -2.96 -13.75
CA LYS A 77 -6.99 -2.33 -14.30
C LYS A 77 -7.64 -3.23 -15.34
N GLY A 78 -8.95 -3.14 -15.50
CA GLY A 78 -9.69 -4.00 -16.42
C GLY A 78 -10.23 -5.30 -15.81
N ILE A 79 -9.68 -5.78 -14.69
CA ILE A 79 -10.22 -6.90 -13.92
C ILE A 79 -11.41 -6.38 -13.08
N LYS A 80 -12.58 -6.16 -13.71
CA LYS A 80 -13.67 -5.35 -13.11
C LYS A 80 -14.41 -6.07 -11.98
N ASP A 81 -15.13 -7.12 -12.26
CA ASP A 81 -16.18 -7.62 -11.35
C ASP A 81 -15.66 -8.49 -10.18
N TYR A 82 -14.45 -9.00 -10.31
CA TYR A 82 -13.88 -9.93 -9.34
C TYR A 82 -12.85 -9.29 -8.39
N LYS A 83 -12.56 -8.01 -8.51
CA LYS A 83 -11.49 -7.34 -7.76
C LYS A 83 -11.56 -7.58 -6.25
N MET A 84 -12.73 -7.42 -5.66
CA MET A 84 -12.87 -7.58 -4.21
C MET A 84 -12.85 -9.05 -3.78
N LYS A 85 -13.41 -9.97 -4.56
CA LYS A 85 -13.37 -11.43 -4.29
C LYS A 85 -11.93 -11.94 -4.39
N ILE A 86 -11.19 -11.51 -5.42
CA ILE A 86 -9.78 -11.88 -5.59
C ILE A 86 -8.95 -11.31 -4.43
N ARG A 87 -9.13 -10.02 -4.09
CA ARG A 87 -8.42 -9.41 -2.97
C ARG A 87 -8.70 -10.12 -1.65
N LYS A 88 -9.94 -10.52 -1.38
CA LYS A 88 -10.30 -11.25 -0.17
C LYS A 88 -9.55 -12.58 -0.10
N LYS A 89 -9.58 -13.40 -1.17
CA LYS A 89 -8.83 -14.65 -1.23
C LYS A 89 -7.32 -14.46 -1.07
N VAL A 90 -6.75 -13.44 -1.71
CA VAL A 90 -5.32 -13.10 -1.57
C VAL A 90 -4.99 -12.69 -0.13
N LEU A 91 -5.83 -11.88 0.50
CA LEU A 91 -5.65 -11.46 1.88
C LEU A 91 -5.68 -12.66 2.84
N GLU A 92 -6.67 -13.52 2.69
CA GLU A 92 -6.79 -14.76 3.47
C GLU A 92 -5.55 -15.66 3.29
N GLU A 93 -5.11 -15.86 2.05
CA GLU A 93 -3.94 -16.70 1.73
C GLU A 93 -2.64 -16.11 2.31
N ILE A 94 -2.43 -14.79 2.26
CA ILE A 94 -1.25 -14.14 2.85
C ILE A 94 -1.26 -14.28 4.37
N ILE A 95 -2.40 -14.04 5.02
CA ILE A 95 -2.54 -14.15 6.47
C ILE A 95 -2.30 -15.58 6.94
N THR A 96 -2.85 -16.57 6.24
CA THR A 96 -2.69 -17.99 6.57
C THR A 96 -1.25 -18.48 6.36
N LYS A 97 -0.63 -18.13 5.22
CA LYS A 97 0.73 -18.60 4.88
C LYS A 97 1.84 -17.91 5.66
N PHE A 98 1.64 -16.67 6.07
CA PHE A 98 2.68 -15.85 6.69
C PHE A 98 2.17 -15.22 7.98
N THR A 99 1.83 -16.08 8.94
CA THR A 99 1.25 -15.69 10.24
C THR A 99 2.08 -14.63 10.97
N ARG A 100 1.41 -13.59 11.46
CA ARG A 100 1.94 -12.50 12.28
C ARG A 100 0.95 -12.19 13.40
N LYS A 101 1.43 -11.63 14.51
CA LYS A 101 0.56 -11.18 15.61
C LYS A 101 -0.45 -10.11 15.15
N ARG A 102 -0.06 -9.28 14.18
CA ARG A 102 -0.90 -8.21 13.61
C ARG A 102 -0.48 -7.86 12.20
N TYR A 103 -1.40 -7.27 11.45
CA TYR A 103 -1.17 -6.77 10.10
C TYR A 103 -1.68 -5.35 9.97
N PHE A 104 -1.04 -4.58 9.07
CA PHE A 104 -1.39 -3.21 8.76
C PHE A 104 -1.76 -3.04 7.30
N ALA A 105 -2.54 -2.01 7.00
CA ALA A 105 -2.79 -1.53 5.64
C ALA A 105 -2.75 0.00 5.63
N ASN A 106 -1.83 0.58 4.88
CA ASN A 106 -1.75 2.02 4.69
C ASN A 106 -2.61 2.42 3.48
N ILE A 107 -3.60 3.28 3.69
CA ILE A 107 -4.59 3.61 2.66
C ILE A 107 -4.86 5.11 2.66
N ASN A 108 -4.79 5.71 1.46
CA ASN A 108 -5.20 7.11 1.32
C ASN A 108 -6.70 7.26 1.64
N PRO A 109 -7.11 8.25 2.46
CA PRO A 109 -8.52 8.47 2.86
C PRO A 109 -9.48 8.66 1.69
N ARG A 110 -8.99 9.10 0.53
CA ARG A 110 -9.79 9.23 -0.70
C ARG A 110 -10.17 7.88 -1.30
N ASN A 111 -9.46 6.80 -0.94
CA ASN A 111 -9.72 5.46 -1.47
C ASN A 111 -10.79 4.72 -0.65
N LYS A 112 -12.01 5.28 -0.60
CA LYS A 112 -13.15 4.75 0.17
C LYS A 112 -13.42 3.27 -0.11
N LYS A 113 -13.25 2.84 -1.38
CA LYS A 113 -13.48 1.45 -1.77
C LYS A 113 -12.52 0.47 -1.09
N ILE A 114 -11.24 0.80 -1.02
CA ILE A 114 -10.22 -0.03 -0.36
C ILE A 114 -10.35 0.06 1.16
N ILE A 115 -10.67 1.22 1.73
CA ILE A 115 -10.99 1.36 3.15
C ILE A 115 -12.12 0.41 3.54
N ASN A 116 -13.23 0.42 2.81
CA ASN A 116 -14.37 -0.45 3.08
C ASN A 116 -14.00 -1.93 2.92
N PHE A 117 -13.14 -2.27 1.96
CA PHE A 117 -12.64 -3.65 1.81
C PHE A 117 -11.91 -4.12 3.07
N TYR A 118 -10.93 -3.36 3.58
CA TYR A 118 -10.18 -3.76 4.77
C TYR A 118 -11.07 -3.79 6.02
N LYS A 119 -11.97 -2.80 6.21
CA LYS A 119 -12.95 -2.82 7.32
C LYS A 119 -13.81 -4.07 7.30
N LYS A 120 -14.37 -4.46 6.14
CA LYS A 120 -15.17 -5.70 5.98
C LYS A 120 -14.38 -6.98 6.23
N ASN A 121 -13.06 -6.93 6.19
CA ASN A 121 -12.17 -8.06 6.48
C ASN A 121 -11.53 -7.98 7.87
N GLY A 122 -12.13 -7.20 8.79
CA GLY A 122 -11.77 -7.18 10.21
C GLY A 122 -10.64 -6.23 10.59
N PHE A 123 -10.17 -5.37 9.66
CA PHE A 123 -9.24 -4.31 10.00
C PHE A 123 -9.96 -3.15 10.67
N LYS A 124 -9.38 -2.62 11.74
CA LYS A 124 -9.84 -1.42 12.45
C LYS A 124 -8.90 -0.26 12.15
N LEU A 125 -9.42 0.97 12.17
CA LEU A 125 -8.57 2.16 12.08
C LEU A 125 -7.68 2.22 13.32
N PHE A 126 -6.36 2.23 13.12
CA PHE A 126 -5.38 2.23 14.18
C PHE A 126 -4.85 3.63 14.48
N TYR A 127 -4.37 4.35 13.44
CA TYR A 127 -4.03 5.77 13.56
C TYR A 127 -4.15 6.50 12.21
N SER A 128 -4.13 7.83 12.27
CA SER A 128 -4.09 8.71 11.11
C SER A 128 -2.82 9.54 11.14
N THR A 129 -2.10 9.61 10.02
CA THR A 129 -0.95 10.49 9.84
C THR A 129 -1.37 11.71 9.06
N PHE A 130 -1.01 12.88 9.58
CA PHE A 130 -1.21 14.17 8.92
C PHE A 130 0.15 14.69 8.48
N GLN A 131 0.27 15.06 7.21
CA GLN A 131 1.47 15.69 6.68
C GLN A 131 1.23 17.19 6.55
N LEU A 132 2.14 18.00 7.07
CA LEU A 132 2.20 19.43 6.88
C LEU A 132 3.29 19.73 5.84
N GLU A 133 2.94 20.42 4.76
CA GLU A 133 3.95 20.95 3.84
C GLU A 133 4.41 22.31 4.37
N GLY A 134 5.59 22.34 5.02
CA GLY A 134 6.27 23.55 5.42
C GLY A 134 7.27 24.00 4.36
N LYS A 135 7.66 25.27 4.38
CA LYS A 135 8.89 25.72 3.73
C LYS A 135 10.03 24.90 4.32
N LYS A 136 10.75 24.15 3.46
CA LYS A 136 11.90 23.29 3.76
C LYS A 136 12.50 23.47 5.17
N ASP A 137 12.00 22.70 6.13
CA ASP A 137 12.67 22.47 7.41
C ASP A 137 12.75 20.97 7.63
N GLU A 138 13.95 20.42 7.57
CA GLU A 138 14.22 18.99 7.47
C GLU A 138 14.00 18.20 8.78
N ASN A 139 13.54 18.83 9.87
CA ASN A 139 13.60 18.25 11.22
C ASN A 139 12.27 18.07 11.97
N LEU A 140 11.09 18.14 11.32
CA LEU A 140 9.82 18.07 12.04
C LEU A 140 9.20 16.66 12.02
N LYS A 141 9.49 15.89 13.08
CA LYS A 141 8.65 14.73 13.48
C LYS A 141 7.59 15.26 14.45
N SER A 142 6.28 15.20 14.08
CA SER A 142 5.24 15.67 15.00
C SER A 142 4.09 14.67 15.11
N ASP A 143 4.06 13.96 16.24
CA ASP A 143 2.93 13.10 16.65
C ASP A 143 1.99 13.81 17.66
N ASP A 144 2.22 15.11 17.95
CA ASP A 144 1.52 15.87 18.99
C ASP A 144 0.43 16.78 18.37
N LYS A 145 -0.82 16.61 18.81
CA LYS A 145 -1.97 17.46 18.41
C LYS A 145 -1.70 18.96 18.61
N ARG A 146 -1.01 19.35 19.68
CA ARG A 146 -0.66 20.75 19.98
C ARG A 146 0.28 21.34 18.93
N LYS A 147 1.20 20.55 18.40
CA LYS A 147 2.08 20.96 17.30
C LYS A 147 1.29 21.13 16.00
N ILE A 148 0.36 20.24 15.71
CA ILE A 148 -0.52 20.34 14.53
C ILE A 148 -1.36 21.63 14.57
N GLU A 149 -1.93 21.97 15.73
CA GLU A 149 -2.67 23.24 15.92
C GLU A 149 -1.77 24.46 15.78
N PHE A 150 -0.57 24.42 16.35
CA PHE A 150 0.43 25.47 16.20
C PHE A 150 0.76 25.73 14.73
N TYR A 151 1.03 24.66 13.96
CA TYR A 151 1.35 24.80 12.53
C TYR A 151 0.16 25.32 11.72
N LYS A 152 -1.06 24.86 11.99
CA LYS A 152 -2.27 25.39 11.33
C LYS A 152 -2.47 26.89 11.58
N LYS A 153 -2.29 27.34 12.83
CA LYS A 153 -2.35 28.76 13.20
C LYS A 153 -1.31 29.61 12.46
N ASN A 154 -0.17 29.04 12.13
CA ASN A 154 0.91 29.73 11.42
C ASN A 154 0.87 29.54 9.89
N GLY A 155 -0.30 29.19 9.34
CA GLY A 155 -0.53 29.20 7.89
C GLY A 155 -0.07 27.95 7.13
N TYR A 156 0.29 26.88 7.82
CA TYR A 156 0.67 25.61 7.18
C TYR A 156 -0.57 24.81 6.77
N ARG A 157 -0.53 24.20 5.60
CA ARG A 157 -1.62 23.35 5.07
C ARG A 157 -1.29 21.87 5.22
N ILE A 158 -2.28 21.06 5.62
CA ILE A 158 -2.15 19.62 5.66
C ILE A 158 -2.15 19.08 4.22
N ALA A 159 -1.01 18.54 3.78
CA ALA A 159 -0.82 18.08 2.41
C ALA A 159 -1.29 16.65 2.15
N GLN A 160 -1.24 15.78 3.16
CA GLN A 160 -1.61 14.37 3.00
C GLN A 160 -2.13 13.75 4.29
N HIS A 161 -3.24 13.01 4.17
CA HIS A 161 -3.75 12.09 5.20
C HIS A 161 -3.46 10.66 4.79
N VAL A 162 -2.92 9.87 5.70
CA VAL A 162 -2.80 8.41 5.55
C VAL A 162 -3.52 7.75 6.71
N TYR A 163 -4.43 6.82 6.42
CA TYR A 163 -5.06 5.98 7.43
C TYR A 163 -4.32 4.65 7.49
N MET A 164 -3.87 4.26 8.68
CA MET A 164 -3.38 2.93 8.95
C MET A 164 -4.49 2.10 9.58
N PHE A 165 -4.74 0.93 9.00
CA PHE A 165 -5.67 -0.05 9.51
C PHE A 165 -4.90 -1.25 10.03
N GLU A 166 -5.33 -1.76 11.18
CA GLU A 166 -4.74 -2.90 11.86
C GLU A 166 -5.74 -4.05 11.93
N LYS A 167 -5.22 -5.26 11.86
CA LYS A 167 -5.93 -6.49 12.21
C LYS A 167 -5.06 -7.29 13.16
N ASN A 168 -5.56 -7.53 14.36
CA ASN A 168 -5.00 -8.48 15.32
C ASN A 168 -5.58 -9.87 15.03
N LEU A 169 -4.78 -10.91 15.20
CA LEU A 169 -5.16 -12.31 15.11
C LEU A 169 -5.13 -12.94 16.50
#